data_8ab3b1540d000983bc00b3a7656c6285
#
_entry.id   8ab3b1540d000983bc00b3a7656c6285
#
_cell.length_a   1.000
_cell.length_b   1.000
_cell.length_c   1.000
_cell.angle_alpha   90.00
_cell.angle_beta   90.00
_cell.angle_gamma   90.00
#
_symmetry.space_group_name_H-M   'P 1'
#
loop_
_entity.id
_entity.type
_entity.pdbx_description
1 polymer ?
#
loop_
_entity_poly.entity_id
_entity_poly.type
_entity_poly.pdbx_seq_one_letter_code
_entity_poly.pdbx_strand_id
1 'polypeptide(L)'
;MTKDEQLAWMQSLRPRTAHIEFVFNDGDEGHPLLVQLAHLASTRTIGVAAGNGYARPRPTAVKRRYPYDRDIIAAIEALGGFFAEDSKPAPWTGLGNVDVVFLDERGTVLGATVTHESMIIDAAGHAVE
;
A
#
# COMPACT_ATOMS: atom_id res chain seq x y z
N MET A 1 5.62 8.33 -11.43
CA MET A 1 6.31 7.01 -11.37
C MET A 1 5.53 6.02 -12.22
N THR A 2 6.21 5.31 -13.12
CA THR A 2 5.57 4.30 -13.95
C THR A 2 5.20 3.06 -13.15
N LYS A 3 4.34 2.22 -13.72
CA LYS A 3 3.97 0.93 -13.14
C LYS A 3 5.19 0.03 -12.94
N ASP A 4 6.12 0.02 -13.91
CA ASP A 4 7.34 -0.79 -13.81
C ASP A 4 8.27 -0.28 -12.72
N GLU A 5 8.37 1.02 -12.53
CA GLU A 5 9.15 1.63 -11.43
C GLU A 5 8.53 1.30 -10.07
N GLN A 6 7.22 1.33 -9.95
CA GLN A 6 6.52 0.92 -8.72
C GLN A 6 6.80 -0.55 -8.40
N LEU A 7 6.71 -1.43 -9.39
CA LEU A 7 6.97 -2.85 -9.23
C LEU A 7 8.42 -3.11 -8.81
N ALA A 8 9.38 -2.46 -9.47
CA ALA A 8 10.79 -2.58 -9.14
C ALA A 8 11.07 -2.15 -7.69
N TRP A 9 10.43 -1.08 -7.25
CA TRP A 9 10.57 -0.62 -5.87
C TRP A 9 10.01 -1.65 -4.88
N MET A 10 8.82 -2.20 -5.12
CA MET A 10 8.25 -3.26 -4.28
C MET A 10 9.17 -4.47 -4.19
N GLN A 11 9.73 -4.89 -5.32
CA GLN A 11 10.64 -6.03 -5.38
C GLN A 11 11.93 -5.76 -4.61
N SER A 12 12.41 -4.53 -4.57
CA SER A 12 13.60 -4.15 -3.80
C SER A 12 13.39 -4.31 -2.29
N LEU A 13 12.16 -4.17 -1.80
CA LEU A 13 11.84 -4.33 -0.39
C LEU A 13 11.53 -5.78 0.01
N ARG A 14 11.24 -6.64 -0.97
CA ARG A 14 10.78 -8.00 -0.73
C ARG A 14 11.61 -8.82 0.25
N PRO A 15 12.97 -8.84 0.16
CA PRO A 15 13.77 -9.66 1.08
C PRO A 15 13.69 -9.26 2.55
N ARG A 16 13.27 -8.01 2.83
CA ARG A 16 13.23 -7.46 4.19
C ARG A 16 11.83 -7.29 4.75
N THR A 17 10.81 -7.42 3.91
CA THR A 17 9.42 -7.18 4.32
C THR A 17 8.87 -8.40 5.05
N ALA A 18 8.41 -8.19 6.29
CA ALA A 18 7.73 -9.21 7.07
C ALA A 18 6.21 -9.01 7.08
N HIS A 19 5.76 -7.74 7.09
CA HIS A 19 4.34 -7.40 7.14
C HIS A 19 4.05 -6.22 6.22
N ILE A 20 2.79 -6.17 5.76
CA ILE A 20 2.27 -5.05 4.97
C ILE A 20 0.98 -4.57 5.61
N GLU A 21 0.84 -3.25 5.70
CA GLU A 21 -0.39 -2.60 6.13
C GLU A 21 -1.02 -1.85 4.97
N PHE A 22 -2.31 -2.07 4.76
CA PHE A 22 -3.12 -1.29 3.83
C PHE A 22 -4.08 -0.43 4.63
N VAL A 23 -4.06 0.87 4.38
CA VAL A 23 -5.01 1.80 4.99
C VAL A 23 -5.98 2.30 3.94
N PHE A 24 -7.20 1.81 4.01
CA PHE A 24 -8.30 2.18 3.13
C PHE A 24 -8.93 3.46 3.71
N ASN A 25 -8.52 4.62 3.19
CA ASN A 25 -8.89 5.91 3.77
C ASN A 25 -10.39 6.19 3.74
N ASP A 26 -11.10 5.60 2.77
CA ASP A 26 -12.56 5.71 2.62
C ASP A 26 -13.30 4.44 3.05
N GLY A 27 -12.62 3.55 3.79
CA GLY A 27 -13.18 2.25 4.16
C GLY A 27 -12.79 1.16 3.18
N ASP A 28 -12.94 -0.09 3.62
CA ASP A 28 -12.49 -1.28 2.87
C ASP A 28 -13.64 -2.08 2.25
N GLU A 29 -14.88 -1.68 2.47
CA GLU A 29 -16.06 -2.41 1.99
C GLU A 29 -16.08 -2.47 0.46
N GLY A 30 -16.14 -3.70 -0.06
CA GLY A 30 -16.21 -3.94 -1.50
C GLY A 30 -14.92 -3.66 -2.28
N HIS A 31 -13.81 -3.39 -1.59
CA HIS A 31 -12.55 -3.10 -2.30
C HIS A 31 -12.00 -4.36 -2.97
N PRO A 32 -11.62 -4.28 -4.26
CA PRO A 32 -11.17 -5.46 -5.01
C PRO A 32 -9.89 -6.10 -4.47
N LEU A 33 -9.05 -5.35 -3.75
CA LEU A 33 -7.84 -5.90 -3.13
C LEU A 33 -8.18 -7.00 -2.12
N LEU A 34 -9.30 -6.88 -1.40
CA LEU A 34 -9.71 -7.88 -0.41
C LEU A 34 -10.05 -9.22 -1.06
N VAL A 35 -10.55 -9.20 -2.28
CA VAL A 35 -10.81 -10.43 -3.06
C VAL A 35 -9.48 -11.11 -3.41
N GLN A 36 -8.50 -10.33 -3.86
CA GLN A 36 -7.17 -10.84 -4.21
C GLN A 36 -6.44 -11.44 -3.01
N LEU A 37 -6.67 -10.91 -1.81
CA LEU A 37 -5.98 -11.31 -0.59
C LEU A 37 -6.85 -12.17 0.35
N ALA A 38 -7.98 -12.68 -0.12
CA ALA A 38 -8.94 -13.43 0.70
C ALA A 38 -8.34 -14.69 1.35
N HIS A 39 -7.27 -15.26 0.76
CA HIS A 39 -6.56 -16.41 1.29
C HIS A 39 -5.64 -16.09 2.47
N LEU A 40 -5.41 -14.80 2.77
CA LEU A 40 -4.54 -14.37 3.85
C LEU A 40 -5.35 -13.90 5.06
N ALA A 41 -4.89 -14.28 6.24
CA ALA A 41 -5.44 -13.74 7.48
C ALA A 41 -4.92 -12.32 7.70
N SER A 42 -5.77 -11.44 8.19
CA SER A 42 -5.38 -10.06 8.50
C SER A 42 -5.96 -9.61 9.83
N THR A 43 -5.31 -8.61 10.43
CA THR A 43 -5.89 -7.83 11.52
C THR A 43 -6.53 -6.57 10.94
N ARG A 44 -7.66 -6.14 11.50
CA ARG A 44 -8.41 -4.99 11.03
C ARG A 44 -8.57 -3.96 12.15
N THR A 45 -8.20 -2.71 11.88
CA THR A 45 -8.32 -1.61 12.84
C THR A 45 -9.01 -0.43 12.17
N ILE A 46 -9.96 0.20 12.86
CA ILE A 46 -10.74 1.32 12.33
C ILE A 46 -10.23 2.63 12.94
N GLY A 47 -10.26 3.69 12.15
CA GLY A 47 -10.00 5.06 12.61
C GLY A 47 -8.53 5.40 12.81
N VAL A 48 -7.62 4.68 12.15
CA VAL A 48 -6.17 4.93 12.24
C VAL A 48 -5.61 5.44 10.93
N ALA A 49 -4.54 6.23 11.03
CA ALA A 49 -3.81 6.70 9.86
C ALA A 49 -2.76 5.70 9.42
N ALA A 50 -2.36 5.80 8.13
CA ALA A 50 -1.19 5.08 7.64
C ALA A 50 0.08 5.57 8.36
N GLY A 51 1.00 4.66 8.64
CA GLY A 51 2.27 4.96 9.29
C GLY A 51 3.30 5.59 8.35
N ASN A 52 2.88 6.47 7.45
CA ASN A 52 3.75 7.13 6.47
C ASN A 52 4.18 8.55 6.91
N GLY A 53 3.63 9.07 8.02
CA GLY A 53 3.92 10.42 8.51
C GLY A 53 3.15 11.54 7.81
N TYR A 54 2.36 11.25 6.79
CA TYR A 54 1.64 12.24 5.98
C TYR A 54 0.12 12.16 6.14
N ALA A 55 -0.39 10.98 6.46
CA ALA A 55 -1.82 10.76 6.61
C ALA A 55 -2.29 11.12 8.02
N ARG A 56 -3.56 11.53 8.13
CA ARG A 56 -4.23 11.81 9.41
C ARG A 56 -5.31 10.77 9.67
N PRO A 57 -5.58 10.42 10.95
CA PRO A 57 -6.67 9.52 11.28
C PRO A 57 -8.01 10.05 10.78
N ARG A 58 -8.82 9.14 10.25
CA ARG A 58 -10.20 9.41 9.81
C ARG A 58 -11.13 8.36 10.39
N PRO A 59 -12.35 8.71 10.81
CA PRO A 59 -13.29 7.73 11.37
C PRO A 59 -13.62 6.57 10.43
N THR A 60 -13.60 6.83 9.11
CA THR A 60 -13.92 5.84 8.07
C THR A 60 -12.71 5.02 7.62
N ALA A 61 -11.51 5.41 8.01
CA ALA A 61 -10.29 4.71 7.60
C ALA A 61 -10.22 3.33 8.23
N VAL A 62 -9.83 2.33 7.43
CA VAL A 62 -9.67 0.95 7.88
C VAL A 62 -8.26 0.49 7.55
N LYS A 63 -7.52 0.06 8.56
CA LYS A 63 -6.20 -0.53 8.38
C LYS A 63 -6.32 -2.05 8.43
N ARG A 64 -5.77 -2.72 7.42
CA ARG A 64 -5.60 -4.17 7.40
C ARG A 64 -4.13 -4.50 7.34
N ARG A 65 -3.66 -5.31 8.29
CA ARG A 65 -2.29 -5.79 8.35
C ARG A 65 -2.25 -7.26 7.95
N TYR A 66 -1.35 -7.57 7.02
CA TYR A 66 -1.10 -8.92 6.53
C TYR A 66 0.34 -9.34 6.81
N PRO A 67 0.60 -10.61 7.16
CA PRO A 67 1.95 -11.14 7.02
C PRO A 67 2.35 -11.07 5.54
N TYR A 68 3.63 -10.82 5.27
CA TYR A 68 4.08 -10.75 3.88
C TYR A 68 3.89 -12.09 3.19
N ASP A 69 3.29 -12.04 2.04
CA ASP A 69 3.10 -13.17 1.14
C ASP A 69 3.49 -12.72 -0.27
N ARG A 70 4.16 -13.58 -1.03
CA ARG A 70 4.60 -13.24 -2.40
C ARG A 70 3.45 -12.81 -3.31
N ASP A 71 2.23 -13.20 -2.99
CA ASP A 71 1.05 -12.83 -3.77
C ASP A 71 0.60 -11.38 -3.52
N ILE A 72 1.14 -10.71 -2.49
CA ILE A 72 0.85 -9.30 -2.21
C ILE A 72 1.26 -8.42 -3.38
N ILE A 73 2.49 -8.57 -3.88
CA ILE A 73 2.97 -7.78 -5.03
C ILE A 73 2.13 -8.08 -6.26
N ALA A 74 1.82 -9.36 -6.50
CA ALA A 74 0.98 -9.77 -7.62
C ALA A 74 -0.42 -9.16 -7.54
N ALA A 75 -1.01 -9.09 -6.34
CA ALA A 75 -2.33 -8.49 -6.14
C ALA A 75 -2.31 -6.97 -6.42
N ILE A 76 -1.30 -6.25 -5.95
CA ILE A 76 -1.14 -4.83 -6.22
C ILE A 76 -0.97 -4.60 -7.72
N GLU A 77 -0.13 -5.41 -8.38
CA GLU A 77 0.10 -5.32 -9.82
C GLU A 77 -1.17 -5.59 -10.62
N ALA A 78 -1.97 -6.58 -10.21
CA ALA A 78 -3.23 -6.93 -10.86
C ALA A 78 -4.23 -5.76 -10.86
N LEU A 79 -4.17 -4.89 -9.87
CA LEU A 79 -5.01 -3.69 -9.77
C LEU A 79 -4.39 -2.46 -10.45
N GLY A 80 -3.23 -2.59 -11.07
CA GLY A 80 -2.57 -1.51 -11.81
C GLY A 80 -1.51 -0.74 -11.03
N GLY A 81 -1.04 -1.25 -9.89
CA GLY A 81 -0.05 -0.60 -9.02
C GLY A 81 -0.68 0.22 -7.91
N PHE A 82 0.11 1.02 -7.22
CA PHE A 82 -0.37 1.88 -6.12
C PHE A 82 -1.25 3.03 -6.65
N PHE A 83 -0.80 3.67 -7.72
CA PHE A 83 -1.50 4.79 -8.35
C PHE A 83 -1.38 4.70 -9.86
N ALA A 84 -2.28 5.43 -10.55
CA ALA A 84 -2.24 5.52 -11.99
C ALA A 84 -0.91 6.11 -12.48
N GLU A 85 -0.45 5.65 -13.62
CA GLU A 85 0.65 6.30 -14.33
C GLU A 85 0.19 7.66 -14.84
N ASP A 86 1.06 8.69 -14.73
CA ASP A 86 0.75 10.05 -15.16
C ASP A 86 0.37 10.12 -16.64
N SER A 87 0.94 9.24 -17.46
CA SER A 87 0.70 9.21 -18.90
C SER A 87 -0.53 8.41 -19.33
N LYS A 88 -1.20 7.75 -18.38
CA LYS A 88 -2.36 6.89 -18.64
C LYS A 88 -3.47 7.18 -17.63
N PRO A 89 -4.21 8.27 -17.80
CA PRO A 89 -5.31 8.61 -16.90
C PRO A 89 -6.47 7.65 -17.11
N ALA A 90 -6.41 6.48 -16.50
CA ALA A 90 -7.53 5.56 -16.45
C ALA A 90 -8.04 5.54 -15.00
N PRO A 91 -9.32 5.79 -14.75
CA PRO A 91 -9.86 5.90 -13.39
C PRO A 91 -9.77 4.61 -12.57
N TRP A 92 -9.38 3.52 -13.22
CA TRP A 92 -9.37 2.19 -12.62
C TRP A 92 -7.97 1.66 -12.33
N THR A 93 -6.91 2.42 -12.63
CA THR A 93 -5.55 1.99 -12.37
C THR A 93 -5.14 2.33 -10.94
N GLY A 94 -4.53 1.35 -10.27
CA GLY A 94 -4.06 1.50 -8.92
C GLY A 94 -5.07 1.13 -7.85
N LEU A 95 -4.63 1.24 -6.61
CA LEU A 95 -5.42 0.89 -5.43
C LEU A 95 -6.46 1.95 -5.05
N GLY A 96 -6.40 3.13 -5.67
CA GLY A 96 -7.24 4.25 -5.28
C GLY A 96 -6.74 4.89 -3.99
N ASN A 97 -7.67 5.32 -3.12
CA ASN A 97 -7.32 6.01 -1.88
C ASN A 97 -6.90 5.03 -0.77
N VAL A 98 -5.84 4.28 -1.06
CA VAL A 98 -5.28 3.27 -0.15
C VAL A 98 -3.79 3.52 -0.01
N ASP A 99 -3.35 3.77 1.21
CA ASP A 99 -1.94 3.86 1.54
C ASP A 99 -1.39 2.48 1.92
N VAL A 100 -0.14 2.22 1.53
CA VAL A 100 0.54 0.95 1.79
C VAL A 100 1.80 1.22 2.58
N VAL A 101 2.02 0.45 3.64
CA VAL A 101 3.20 0.55 4.49
C VAL A 101 3.88 -0.81 4.55
N PHE A 102 5.17 -0.85 4.22
CA PHE A 102 5.98 -2.06 4.26
C PHE A 102 6.82 -2.07 5.54
N LEU A 103 6.75 -3.16 6.27
CA LEU A 103 7.35 -3.30 7.62
C LEU A 103 8.29 -4.49 7.67
N ASP A 104 9.40 -4.34 8.41
CA ASP A 104 10.28 -5.46 8.70
C ASP A 104 9.76 -6.28 9.91
N GLU A 105 10.51 -7.28 10.34
CA GLU A 105 10.16 -8.15 11.47
C GLU A 105 9.97 -7.41 12.78
N ARG A 106 10.61 -6.25 12.94
CA ARG A 106 10.52 -5.41 14.14
C ARG A 106 9.40 -4.39 14.09
N GLY A 107 8.68 -4.34 12.97
CA GLY A 107 7.67 -3.33 12.73
C GLY A 107 8.24 -1.97 12.29
N THR A 108 9.51 -1.92 11.88
CA THR A 108 10.12 -0.73 11.34
C THR A 108 9.65 -0.50 9.91
N VAL A 109 9.29 0.73 9.58
CA VAL A 109 8.85 1.10 8.24
C VAL A 109 10.02 1.05 7.27
N LEU A 110 9.91 0.21 6.24
CA LEU A 110 10.90 0.10 5.16
C LEU A 110 10.59 1.08 4.03
N GLY A 111 9.33 1.39 3.86
CA GLY A 111 8.84 2.30 2.85
C GLY A 111 7.33 2.34 2.87
N ALA A 112 6.75 3.34 2.23
CA ALA A 112 5.30 3.53 2.22
C ALA A 112 4.85 4.34 1.01
N THR A 113 3.56 4.32 0.74
CA THR A 113 2.95 5.22 -0.24
C THR A 113 2.26 6.38 0.46
N VAL A 114 2.22 7.51 -0.23
CA VAL A 114 1.41 8.68 0.13
C VAL A 114 0.47 8.91 -1.05
N THR A 115 -0.68 8.27 -1.01
CA THR A 115 -1.53 8.14 -2.19
C THR A 115 -2.07 9.48 -2.69
N HIS A 116 -2.43 10.40 -1.78
CA HIS A 116 -2.95 11.72 -2.17
C HIS A 116 -1.88 12.63 -2.81
N GLU A 117 -0.59 12.28 -2.68
CA GLU A 117 0.52 12.98 -3.32
C GLU A 117 1.09 12.18 -4.51
N SER A 118 0.56 10.99 -4.80
CA SER A 118 1.09 10.05 -5.80
C SER A 118 2.59 9.82 -5.60
N MET A 119 3.00 9.62 -4.35
CA MET A 119 4.40 9.57 -3.92
C MET A 119 4.70 8.29 -3.17
N ILE A 120 5.91 7.78 -3.37
CA ILE A 120 6.48 6.71 -2.56
C ILE A 120 7.58 7.32 -1.69
N ILE A 121 7.64 6.92 -0.43
CA ILE A 121 8.69 7.35 0.50
C ILE A 121 9.52 6.16 0.96
N ASP A 122 10.80 6.42 1.25
CA ASP A 122 11.71 5.44 1.83
C ASP A 122 11.59 5.37 3.37
N ALA A 123 12.45 4.57 3.99
CA ALA A 123 12.47 4.40 5.46
C ALA A 123 12.72 5.70 6.22
N ALA A 124 13.39 6.67 5.60
CA ALA A 124 13.66 7.99 6.20
C ALA A 124 12.53 8.99 5.97
N GLY A 125 11.47 8.61 5.23
CA GLY A 125 10.36 9.49 4.90
C GLY A 125 10.64 10.40 3.71
N HIS A 126 11.68 10.13 2.92
CA HIS A 126 12.04 10.89 1.73
C HIS A 126 11.41 10.29 0.48
N ALA A 127 10.98 11.16 -0.45
CA ALA A 127 10.41 10.71 -1.71
C ALA A 127 11.41 9.87 -2.51
N VAL A 128 10.92 8.76 -3.04
CA VAL A 128 11.66 7.88 -3.96
C VAL A 128 11.38 8.34 -5.39
N GLU A 129 12.43 8.56 -6.14
CA GLU A 129 12.34 8.98 -7.56
C GLU A 129 12.68 7.84 -8.51
#